data_1ad509d9fa75569ccc03f2d55ba9cb2a
#
_entry.id   1ad509d9fa75569ccc03f2d55ba9cb2a
#
_cell.length_a   1.000
_cell.length_b   1.000
_cell.length_c   1.000
_cell.angle_alpha   90.00
_cell.angle_beta   90.00
_cell.angle_gamma   90.00
#
_symmetry.space_group_name_H-M   'P 1'
#
loop_
_entity.id
_entity.type
_entity.pdbx_description
1 polymer ?
#
loop_
_entity_poly.entity_id
_entity_poly.type
_entity_poly.pdbx_seq_one_letter_code
_entity_poly.pdbx_strand_id
1 'polypeptide(L)'
;MNEFVQSSYSITEQPFYLPIRDEVEIFERAWADQIPVLLKGPTGCGKTRFVEYMAWLLGQKIVGVRRNGDHMQTDLRDYRSGVGTLYTVACHEDLTARDLTGRYIMKGGEAVWVDGPATMAVREGAILYLDEVVEARKDVTVILHPLTDFRRLLPLETLGTQIEAPRTFMVVISYNPGYQSIRKNLKPSTKQRFIAISFDYPPEDKERKIVETESGVDAATAERLVLLGNDIRNISNIDLEEGVSTRSLIHAAKLIKRGILAPRACSLAIAQAVTDEPDEISAIEMIVERVFGR
;
A
#
# COMPACT_ATOMS: atom_id res chain seq x y z
N MET A 1 -21.99 19.37 0.46
CA MET A 1 -20.85 19.49 1.40
C MET A 1 -20.04 18.22 1.26
N ASN A 2 -19.07 18.19 0.35
CA ASN A 2 -18.15 17.06 0.27
C ASN A 2 -17.03 17.34 1.27
N GLU A 3 -17.13 16.79 2.45
CA GLU A 3 -15.97 16.56 3.28
C GLU A 3 -15.09 15.56 2.52
N PHE A 4 -13.95 16.04 2.04
CA PHE A 4 -12.89 15.13 1.63
C PHE A 4 -12.50 14.36 2.90
N VAL A 5 -12.96 13.13 2.99
CA VAL A 5 -12.58 12.21 4.06
C VAL A 5 -11.11 11.90 3.83
N GLN A 6 -10.25 12.66 4.49
CA GLN A 6 -8.86 12.29 4.67
C GLN A 6 -8.86 11.00 5.48
N SER A 7 -8.50 9.91 4.85
CA SER A 7 -8.38 8.63 5.55
C SER A 7 -7.08 8.58 6.34
N SER A 8 -7.01 9.37 7.43
CA SER A 8 -6.06 9.08 8.48
C SER A 8 -6.71 8.08 9.42
N TYR A 9 -6.06 6.98 9.68
CA TYR A 9 -6.53 6.06 10.72
C TYR A 9 -5.37 5.57 11.57
N SER A 10 -5.59 5.61 12.87
CA SER A 10 -4.71 4.96 13.83
C SER A 10 -5.00 3.46 13.78
N ILE A 11 -4.00 2.66 13.47
CA ILE A 11 -4.13 1.21 13.38
C ILE A 11 -4.00 0.65 14.80
N THR A 12 -5.15 0.40 15.43
CA THR A 12 -5.23 -0.08 16.82
C THR A 12 -5.15 -1.60 16.94
N GLU A 13 -5.63 -2.32 15.92
CA GLU A 13 -5.62 -3.77 15.85
C GLU A 13 -4.54 -4.24 14.88
N GLN A 14 -3.92 -5.38 15.21
CA GLN A 14 -2.88 -5.95 14.34
C GLN A 14 -3.48 -6.38 12.99
N PRO A 15 -3.08 -5.76 11.88
CA PRO A 15 -3.45 -6.25 10.56
C PRO A 15 -2.85 -7.64 10.33
N PHE A 16 -3.62 -8.54 9.72
CA PHE A 16 -3.06 -9.83 9.33
C PHE A 16 -2.06 -9.64 8.18
N TYR A 17 -0.81 -9.97 8.44
CA TYR A 17 0.27 -9.94 7.46
C TYR A 17 1.23 -11.09 7.72
N LEU A 18 1.59 -11.83 6.67
CA LEU A 18 2.61 -12.89 6.74
C LEU A 18 3.87 -12.40 6.01
N PRO A 19 4.98 -12.20 6.73
CA PRO A 19 6.25 -11.83 6.10
C PRO A 19 6.69 -12.90 5.11
N ILE A 20 7.11 -12.44 3.92
CA ILE A 20 7.54 -13.33 2.85
C ILE A 20 9.05 -13.53 2.90
N ARG A 21 9.78 -12.45 3.14
CA ARG A 21 11.26 -12.41 3.24
C ARG A 21 11.66 -11.59 4.47
N ASP A 22 12.56 -10.66 4.27
CA ASP A 22 13.14 -9.77 5.28
C ASP A 22 12.57 -8.34 5.24
N GLU A 23 11.46 -8.14 4.50
CA GLU A 23 10.87 -6.82 4.26
C GLU A 23 10.50 -6.09 5.56
N VAL A 24 10.09 -6.82 6.60
CA VAL A 24 9.75 -6.23 7.92
C VAL A 24 11.00 -5.68 8.57
N GLU A 25 12.08 -6.48 8.63
CA GLU A 25 13.35 -6.07 9.23
C GLU A 25 13.97 -4.88 8.46
N ILE A 26 13.97 -4.93 7.14
CA ILE A 26 14.47 -3.84 6.28
C ILE A 26 13.71 -2.55 6.55
N PHE A 27 12.38 -2.62 6.61
CA PHE A 27 11.55 -1.44 6.86
C PHE A 27 11.81 -0.83 8.24
N GLU A 28 11.93 -1.65 9.29
CA GLU A 28 12.24 -1.20 10.64
C GLU A 28 13.57 -0.47 10.71
N ARG A 29 14.60 -1.02 10.06
CA ARG A 29 15.93 -0.40 10.00
C ARG A 29 15.90 0.90 9.21
N ALA A 30 15.19 0.92 8.08
CA ALA A 30 14.98 2.13 7.28
C ALA A 30 14.28 3.22 8.09
N TRP A 31 13.24 2.86 8.85
CA TRP A 31 12.55 3.81 9.72
C TRP A 31 13.45 4.37 10.82
N ALA A 32 14.26 3.53 11.47
CA ALA A 32 15.22 3.95 12.51
C ALA A 32 16.25 4.95 11.98
N ASP A 33 16.71 4.76 10.75
CA ASP A 33 17.68 5.62 10.06
C ASP A 33 17.01 6.74 9.22
N GLN A 34 15.67 6.86 9.29
CA GLN A 34 14.88 7.88 8.59
C GLN A 34 15.02 7.82 7.05
N ILE A 35 15.28 6.63 6.51
CA ILE A 35 15.42 6.40 5.07
C ILE A 35 14.03 6.11 4.49
N PRO A 36 13.56 6.85 3.47
CA PRO A 36 12.26 6.60 2.86
C PRO A 36 12.24 5.29 2.05
N VAL A 37 11.06 4.67 1.95
CA VAL A 37 10.89 3.35 1.34
C VAL A 37 10.06 3.41 0.08
N LEU A 38 10.51 2.69 -0.94
CA LEU A 38 9.80 2.47 -2.21
C LEU A 38 9.40 0.99 -2.32
N LEU A 39 8.09 0.73 -2.37
CA LEU A 39 7.53 -0.61 -2.57
C LEU A 39 7.27 -0.85 -4.05
N LYS A 40 7.86 -1.90 -4.62
CA LYS A 40 7.68 -2.30 -6.02
C LYS A 40 6.99 -3.65 -6.08
N GLY A 41 6.06 -3.82 -6.98
CA GLY A 41 5.44 -5.14 -7.20
C GLY A 41 4.07 -5.05 -7.84
N PRO A 42 3.52 -6.20 -8.28
CA PRO A 42 2.25 -6.26 -8.96
C PRO A 42 1.08 -5.80 -8.09
N THR A 43 -0.05 -5.54 -8.71
CA THR A 43 -1.29 -5.20 -8.02
C THR A 43 -1.76 -6.36 -7.16
N GLY A 44 -2.27 -6.06 -5.96
CA GLY A 44 -2.86 -7.06 -5.06
C GLY A 44 -1.89 -8.06 -4.41
N CYS A 45 -0.56 -7.82 -4.48
CA CYS A 45 0.46 -8.64 -3.80
C CYS A 45 0.67 -8.29 -2.31
N GLY A 46 -0.10 -7.34 -1.75
CA GLY A 46 -0.08 -7.05 -0.32
C GLY A 46 0.71 -5.81 0.12
N LYS A 47 1.17 -4.93 -0.78
CA LYS A 47 1.94 -3.72 -0.45
C LYS A 47 1.24 -2.82 0.59
N THR A 48 -0.03 -2.50 0.38
CA THR A 48 -0.81 -1.65 1.30
C THR A 48 -1.00 -2.33 2.65
N ARG A 49 -1.29 -3.63 2.67
CA ARG A 49 -1.41 -4.42 3.91
C ARG A 49 -0.09 -4.46 4.70
N PHE A 50 1.03 -4.53 4.01
CA PHE A 50 2.35 -4.43 4.62
C PHE A 50 2.56 -3.08 5.31
N VAL A 51 2.21 -1.97 4.66
CA VAL A 51 2.36 -0.63 5.26
C VAL A 51 1.45 -0.47 6.49
N GLU A 52 0.21 -0.97 6.44
CA GLU A 52 -0.69 -1.02 7.59
C GLU A 52 -0.07 -1.80 8.76
N TYR A 53 0.47 -3.01 8.47
CA TYR A 53 1.14 -3.82 9.48
C TYR A 53 2.35 -3.11 10.09
N MET A 54 3.17 -2.46 9.26
CA MET A 54 4.35 -1.72 9.75
C MET A 54 3.96 -0.51 10.60
N ALA A 55 2.92 0.23 10.22
CA ALA A 55 2.42 1.34 11.03
C ALA A 55 1.96 0.84 12.42
N TRP A 56 1.22 -0.27 12.48
CA TRP A 56 0.83 -0.89 13.73
C TRP A 56 2.05 -1.34 14.55
N LEU A 57 2.99 -2.06 13.94
CA LEU A 57 4.16 -2.63 14.60
C LEU A 57 5.05 -1.53 15.22
N LEU A 58 5.31 -0.46 14.50
CA LEU A 58 6.10 0.67 14.98
C LEU A 58 5.38 1.39 16.14
N GLY A 59 4.06 1.55 16.05
CA GLY A 59 3.24 2.11 17.12
C GLY A 59 3.36 1.30 18.42
N GLN A 60 3.34 -0.04 18.37
CA GLN A 60 3.47 -0.90 19.53
C GLN A 60 4.86 -0.83 20.17
N LYS A 61 5.93 -0.77 19.37
CA LYS A 61 7.31 -0.68 19.89
C LYS A 61 7.52 0.58 20.72
N ILE A 62 6.99 1.71 20.30
CA ILE A 62 7.14 2.97 21.05
C ILE A 62 6.32 2.97 22.34
N VAL A 63 5.12 2.43 22.33
CA VAL A 63 4.32 2.25 23.56
C VAL A 63 5.02 1.31 24.53
N GLY A 64 5.68 0.23 24.05
CA GLY A 64 6.46 -0.70 24.85
C GLY A 64 7.64 -0.03 25.56
N VAL A 65 8.41 0.80 24.86
CA VAL A 65 9.53 1.57 25.44
C VAL A 65 9.04 2.51 26.56
N ARG A 66 7.91 3.16 26.39
CA ARG A 66 7.31 4.02 27.44
C ARG A 66 6.92 3.27 28.70
N ARG A 67 6.52 2.00 28.60
CA ARG A 67 6.10 1.19 29.77
C ARG A 67 7.25 0.58 30.56
N ASN A 68 8.35 0.23 29.93
CA ASN A 68 9.42 -0.56 30.55
C ASN A 68 10.56 0.29 31.13
N GLY A 69 10.54 1.62 30.99
CA GLY A 69 11.53 2.50 31.61
C GLY A 69 12.98 2.29 31.14
N ASP A 70 13.19 1.53 30.07
CA ASP A 70 14.50 1.29 29.50
C ASP A 70 15.04 2.61 28.91
N HIS A 71 16.12 3.09 29.53
CA HIS A 71 16.86 4.27 29.13
C HIS A 71 17.64 4.02 27.83
N MET A 72 16.94 3.80 26.71
CA MET A 72 17.46 4.25 25.46
C MET A 72 17.44 5.77 25.51
N GLN A 73 18.62 6.40 25.52
CA GLN A 73 18.81 7.86 25.52
C GLN A 73 18.30 8.54 24.24
N THR A 74 17.15 8.18 23.79
CA THR A 74 16.39 8.87 22.75
C THR A 74 15.47 9.83 23.48
N ASP A 75 15.65 11.12 23.27
CA ASP A 75 14.83 12.15 23.91
C ASP A 75 13.36 11.95 23.53
N LEU A 76 12.59 11.31 24.42
CA LEU A 76 11.18 10.94 24.21
C LEU A 76 10.28 12.17 23.95
N ARG A 77 10.79 13.39 24.10
CA ARG A 77 10.08 14.64 23.78
C ARG A 77 9.85 14.83 22.28
N ASP A 78 10.63 14.15 21.43
CA ASP A 78 10.45 14.19 19.97
C ASP A 78 9.42 13.19 19.43
N TYR A 79 8.92 12.28 20.28
CA TYR A 79 7.90 11.32 19.87
C TYR A 79 6.49 11.95 19.99
N ARG A 80 6.00 12.46 18.88
CA ARG A 80 4.64 12.99 18.77
C ARG A 80 3.61 11.85 18.80
N SER A 81 2.33 12.19 18.98
CA SER A 81 1.22 11.24 19.16
C SER A 81 0.88 10.40 17.91
N GLY A 82 1.49 10.69 16.76
CA GLY A 82 1.13 10.08 15.46
C GLY A 82 1.80 8.75 15.12
N VAL A 83 2.60 8.18 16.06
CA VAL A 83 3.21 6.88 15.79
C VAL A 83 2.16 5.77 15.81
N GLY A 84 2.14 4.97 14.75
CA GLY A 84 1.04 4.03 14.48
C GLY A 84 -0.08 4.63 13.64
N THR A 85 0.01 5.92 13.30
CA THR A 85 -0.92 6.57 12.37
C THR A 85 -0.39 6.47 10.94
N LEU A 86 -1.28 6.17 10.03
CA LEU A 86 -1.02 6.03 8.61
C LEU A 86 -1.89 7.02 7.82
N TYR A 87 -1.25 7.82 6.99
CA TYR A 87 -1.90 8.67 6.00
C TYR A 87 -1.70 8.05 4.63
N THR A 88 -2.75 7.43 4.11
CA THR A 88 -2.75 6.81 2.78
C THR A 88 -3.37 7.74 1.76
N VAL A 89 -2.67 7.95 0.65
CA VAL A 89 -3.15 8.73 -0.49
C VAL A 89 -3.03 7.88 -1.75
N ALA A 90 -4.16 7.56 -2.37
CA ALA A 90 -4.20 6.97 -3.71
C ALA A 90 -3.85 8.07 -4.73
N CYS A 91 -2.76 7.87 -5.45
CA CYS A 91 -2.31 8.83 -6.46
C CYS A 91 -3.10 8.67 -7.76
N HIS A 92 -3.45 9.79 -8.38
CA HIS A 92 -4.14 9.87 -9.68
C HIS A 92 -3.74 11.14 -10.43
N GLU A 93 -4.11 11.24 -11.68
CA GLU A 93 -3.66 12.33 -12.59
C GLU A 93 -4.09 13.73 -12.15
N ASP A 94 -5.18 13.86 -11.40
CA ASP A 94 -5.67 15.15 -10.91
C ASP A 94 -5.08 15.53 -9.54
N LEU A 95 -4.37 14.62 -8.86
CA LEU A 95 -3.76 14.91 -7.56
C LEU A 95 -2.67 15.95 -7.70
N THR A 96 -2.80 17.04 -6.96
CA THR A 96 -1.84 18.16 -6.98
C THR A 96 -1.02 18.22 -5.69
N ALA A 97 0.11 18.94 -5.74
CA ALA A 97 0.91 19.24 -4.55
C ALA A 97 0.09 19.92 -3.44
N ARG A 98 -0.89 20.77 -3.80
CA ARG A 98 -1.76 21.44 -2.84
C ARG A 98 -2.72 20.50 -2.12
N ASP A 99 -3.17 19.45 -2.78
CA ASP A 99 -4.02 18.44 -2.14
C ASP A 99 -3.25 17.69 -1.05
N LEU A 100 -1.93 17.52 -1.21
CA LEU A 100 -1.07 16.93 -0.19
C LEU A 100 -0.67 17.91 0.90
N THR A 101 -0.35 19.16 0.56
CA THR A 101 0.15 20.13 1.54
C THR A 101 -0.96 20.87 2.28
N GLY A 102 -2.04 21.19 1.59
CA GLY A 102 -3.18 21.90 2.15
C GLY A 102 -3.63 23.09 1.30
N ARG A 103 -4.77 23.63 1.66
CA ARG A 103 -5.44 24.71 0.93
C ARG A 103 -6.30 25.58 1.81
N TYR A 104 -6.59 26.79 1.34
CA TYR A 104 -7.63 27.62 1.94
C TYR A 104 -9.02 27.15 1.52
N ILE A 105 -9.92 27.08 2.47
CA ILE A 105 -11.36 26.88 2.25
C ILE A 105 -12.15 28.04 2.82
N MET A 106 -13.29 28.37 2.22
CA MET A 106 -14.21 29.36 2.78
C MET A 106 -15.10 28.70 3.84
N LYS A 107 -15.00 29.17 5.08
CA LYS A 107 -15.83 28.70 6.19
C LYS A 107 -16.38 29.92 6.95
N GLY A 108 -17.71 30.04 6.98
CA GLY A 108 -18.35 31.19 7.66
C GLY A 108 -18.04 32.57 7.06
N GLY A 109 -17.64 32.63 5.77
CA GLY A 109 -17.25 33.89 5.11
C GLY A 109 -15.76 34.22 5.24
N GLU A 110 -14.99 33.46 5.97
CA GLU A 110 -13.55 33.65 6.15
C GLU A 110 -12.75 32.55 5.42
N ALA A 111 -11.55 32.91 4.93
CA ALA A 111 -10.62 31.94 4.34
C ALA A 111 -9.82 31.25 5.45
N VAL A 112 -10.07 29.95 5.64
CA VAL A 112 -9.41 29.14 6.67
C VAL A 112 -8.48 28.15 5.98
N TRP A 113 -7.24 28.06 6.46
CA TRP A 113 -6.29 27.04 6.01
C TRP A 113 -6.66 25.67 6.55
N VAL A 114 -6.61 24.66 5.69
CA VAL A 114 -6.78 23.24 6.06
C VAL A 114 -5.55 22.47 5.60
N ASP A 115 -4.88 21.83 6.55
CA ASP A 115 -3.72 20.98 6.27
C ASP A 115 -4.13 19.79 5.39
N GLY A 116 -3.30 19.47 4.41
CA GLY A 116 -3.41 18.24 3.62
C GLY A 116 -2.75 17.05 4.32
N PRO A 117 -2.92 15.82 3.77
CA PRO A 117 -2.44 14.59 4.40
C PRO A 117 -0.92 14.57 4.62
N ALA A 118 -0.12 15.15 3.74
CA ALA A 118 1.33 15.23 3.95
C ALA A 118 1.69 16.14 5.12
N THR A 119 1.02 17.30 5.23
CA THR A 119 1.24 18.23 6.33
C THR A 119 0.82 17.62 7.66
N MET A 120 -0.31 16.94 7.71
CA MET A 120 -0.78 16.25 8.90
C MET A 120 0.18 15.13 9.30
N ALA A 121 0.59 14.29 8.35
CA ALA A 121 1.54 13.20 8.60
C ALA A 121 2.88 13.73 9.16
N VAL A 122 3.41 14.82 8.58
CA VAL A 122 4.64 15.45 9.08
C VAL A 122 4.45 16.02 10.48
N ARG A 123 3.37 16.75 10.74
CA ARG A 123 3.10 17.33 12.06
C ARG A 123 2.96 16.27 13.16
N GLU A 124 2.37 15.14 12.84
CA GLU A 124 2.13 14.05 13.78
C GLU A 124 3.32 13.07 13.89
N GLY A 125 4.24 13.08 12.93
CA GLY A 125 5.32 12.09 12.87
C GLY A 125 4.82 10.71 12.45
N ALA A 126 3.82 10.69 11.59
CA ALA A 126 3.17 9.49 11.07
C ALA A 126 3.84 8.95 9.80
N ILE A 127 3.37 7.83 9.28
CA ILE A 127 3.73 7.35 7.94
C ILE A 127 2.84 8.04 6.90
N LEU A 128 3.47 8.63 5.89
CA LEU A 128 2.80 9.09 4.67
C LEU A 128 3.00 8.04 3.59
N TYR A 129 1.94 7.37 3.19
CA TYR A 129 1.95 6.36 2.12
C TYR A 129 1.26 6.89 0.86
N LEU A 130 2.03 7.01 -0.23
CA LEU A 130 1.51 7.38 -1.54
C LEU A 130 1.44 6.12 -2.40
N ASP A 131 0.23 5.63 -2.61
CA ASP A 131 -0.03 4.45 -3.42
C ASP A 131 -0.11 4.83 -4.91
N GLU A 132 0.54 4.04 -5.75
CA GLU A 132 0.64 4.25 -7.20
C GLU A 132 1.19 5.64 -7.58
N VAL A 133 2.29 6.04 -6.94
CA VAL A 133 2.86 7.40 -7.06
C VAL A 133 3.19 7.83 -8.48
N VAL A 134 3.33 6.91 -9.41
CA VAL A 134 3.58 7.19 -10.84
C VAL A 134 2.36 7.76 -11.57
N GLU A 135 1.16 7.56 -11.01
CA GLU A 135 -0.08 8.13 -11.52
C GLU A 135 -0.25 9.60 -11.11
N ALA A 136 0.49 10.05 -10.10
CA ALA A 136 0.44 11.43 -9.64
C ALA A 136 1.10 12.41 -10.63
N ARG A 137 0.69 13.65 -10.56
CA ARG A 137 1.34 14.76 -11.28
C ARG A 137 2.78 14.94 -10.82
N LYS A 138 3.61 15.51 -11.70
CA LYS A 138 5.05 15.75 -11.42
C LYS A 138 5.28 16.69 -10.23
N ASP A 139 4.38 17.64 -9.97
CA ASP A 139 4.47 18.56 -8.84
C ASP A 139 4.37 17.82 -7.49
N VAL A 140 3.57 16.75 -7.40
CA VAL A 140 3.50 15.87 -6.24
C VAL A 140 4.87 15.26 -5.90
N THR A 141 5.59 14.75 -6.90
CA THR A 141 6.93 14.18 -6.65
C THR A 141 7.96 15.23 -6.26
N VAL A 142 7.81 16.48 -6.73
CA VAL A 142 8.74 17.56 -6.40
C VAL A 142 8.68 17.96 -4.93
N ILE A 143 7.49 18.05 -4.34
CA ILE A 143 7.36 18.39 -2.90
C ILE A 143 7.89 17.31 -1.97
N LEU A 144 8.02 16.06 -2.45
CA LEU A 144 8.60 14.98 -1.67
C LEU A 144 10.13 15.06 -1.59
N HIS A 145 10.80 15.71 -2.54
CA HIS A 145 12.25 15.73 -2.59
C HIS A 145 12.90 16.28 -1.31
N PRO A 146 12.47 17.44 -0.75
CA PRO A 146 13.04 17.93 0.51
C PRO A 146 12.68 17.08 1.73
N LEU A 147 11.58 16.31 1.67
CA LEU A 147 11.20 15.36 2.73
C LEU A 147 12.03 14.08 2.71
N THR A 148 12.53 13.70 1.54
CA THR A 148 13.23 12.44 1.30
C THR A 148 14.76 12.59 1.20
N ASP A 149 15.28 13.76 1.53
CA ASP A 149 16.71 13.99 1.67
C ASP A 149 17.08 14.44 3.10
N PHE A 150 18.36 14.75 3.33
CA PHE A 150 18.88 15.10 4.65
C PHE A 150 18.19 16.30 5.31
N ARG A 151 17.53 17.15 4.55
CA ARG A 151 16.82 18.34 5.06
C ARG A 151 15.55 17.98 5.81
N ARG A 152 14.86 16.93 5.38
CA ARG A 152 13.58 16.46 5.97
C ARG A 152 12.55 17.57 6.16
N LEU A 153 12.37 18.41 5.14
CA LEU A 153 11.51 19.59 5.17
C LEU A 153 10.31 19.43 4.23
N LEU A 154 9.13 19.81 4.71
CA LEU A 154 7.93 19.98 3.88
C LEU A 154 7.72 21.47 3.59
N PRO A 155 7.91 21.96 2.36
CA PRO A 155 7.58 23.32 2.01
C PRO A 155 6.07 23.52 1.93
N LEU A 156 5.57 24.55 2.58
CA LEU A 156 4.18 25.02 2.50
C LEU A 156 4.17 26.37 1.76
N GLU A 157 4.35 26.32 0.44
CA GLU A 157 4.54 27.49 -0.42
C GLU A 157 3.41 28.51 -0.26
N THR A 158 2.15 28.04 -0.17
CA THR A 158 0.98 28.89 0.00
C THR A 158 1.00 29.67 1.31
N LEU A 159 1.66 29.16 2.35
CA LEU A 159 1.82 29.82 3.65
C LEU A 159 3.17 30.55 3.79
N GLY A 160 4.05 30.45 2.79
CA GLY A 160 5.40 31.01 2.85
C GLY A 160 6.28 30.44 3.97
N THR A 161 6.05 29.19 4.37
CA THR A 161 6.74 28.53 5.48
C THR A 161 7.13 27.10 5.13
N GLN A 162 7.85 26.43 6.01
CA GLN A 162 8.24 25.01 5.90
C GLN A 162 8.13 24.32 7.26
N ILE A 163 7.93 23.01 7.25
CA ILE A 163 7.85 22.20 8.47
C ILE A 163 8.95 21.16 8.42
N GLU A 164 9.71 21.04 9.51
CA GLU A 164 10.68 19.98 9.71
C GLU A 164 9.97 18.68 10.13
N ALA A 165 10.30 17.59 9.46
CA ALA A 165 9.73 16.29 9.76
C ALA A 165 10.39 15.68 11.02
N PRO A 166 9.62 15.27 12.03
CA PRO A 166 10.14 14.61 13.21
C PRO A 166 10.75 13.25 12.86
N ARG A 167 11.58 12.71 13.76
CA ARG A 167 12.31 11.43 13.55
C ARG A 167 11.37 10.25 13.23
N THR A 168 10.16 10.26 13.78
CA THR A 168 9.17 9.21 13.59
C THR A 168 8.46 9.25 12.23
N PHE A 169 8.52 10.39 11.53
CA PHE A 169 7.90 10.55 10.22
C PHE A 169 8.64 9.76 9.15
N MET A 170 7.89 9.09 8.29
CA MET A 170 8.42 8.34 7.16
C MET A 170 7.57 8.52 5.91
N VAL A 171 8.23 8.69 4.76
CA VAL A 171 7.58 8.61 3.45
C VAL A 171 7.71 7.20 2.91
N VAL A 172 6.59 6.62 2.53
CA VAL A 172 6.51 5.35 1.79
C VAL A 172 5.79 5.61 0.47
N ILE A 173 6.35 5.14 -0.62
CA ILE A 173 5.70 5.23 -1.93
C ILE A 173 5.60 3.84 -2.54
N SER A 174 4.60 3.62 -3.38
CA SER A 174 4.48 2.37 -4.15
C SER A 174 4.28 2.62 -5.64
N TYR A 175 4.65 1.65 -6.45
CA TYR A 175 4.24 1.55 -7.82
C TYR A 175 4.35 0.11 -8.35
N ASN A 176 3.64 -0.16 -9.44
CA ASN A 176 3.74 -1.40 -10.19
C ASN A 176 4.67 -1.21 -11.41
N PRO A 177 5.85 -1.87 -11.48
CA PRO A 177 6.76 -1.72 -12.60
C PRO A 177 6.28 -2.36 -13.91
N GLY A 178 5.36 -3.34 -13.86
CA GLY A 178 4.85 -4.08 -15.02
C GLY A 178 3.82 -3.32 -15.85
N TYR A 179 3.06 -2.41 -15.23
CA TYR A 179 1.90 -1.73 -15.83
C TYR A 179 2.22 -0.42 -16.54
N GLN A 180 3.51 -0.07 -16.68
CA GLN A 180 3.86 1.29 -17.07
C GLN A 180 4.21 1.43 -18.53
N SER A 181 3.43 2.26 -19.23
CA SER A 181 3.92 2.88 -20.44
C SER A 181 5.26 3.58 -20.15
N ILE A 182 6.18 3.58 -21.10
CA ILE A 182 7.51 4.25 -21.03
C ILE A 182 7.42 5.71 -20.50
N ARG A 183 6.24 6.31 -20.54
CA ARG A 183 5.97 7.70 -20.14
C ARG A 183 5.67 7.92 -18.65
N LYS A 184 5.28 6.87 -17.90
CA LYS A 184 4.87 6.97 -16.48
C LYS A 184 5.89 6.31 -15.54
N ASN A 185 7.17 6.61 -15.69
CA ASN A 185 8.22 6.09 -14.81
C ASN A 185 8.73 7.16 -13.85
N LEU A 186 8.99 6.78 -12.61
CA LEU A 186 9.71 7.64 -11.67
C LEU A 186 11.11 7.97 -12.21
N LYS A 187 11.47 9.25 -12.14
CA LYS A 187 12.80 9.70 -12.51
C LYS A 187 13.87 8.98 -11.69
N PRO A 188 15.04 8.66 -12.26
CA PRO A 188 16.16 8.06 -11.53
C PRO A 188 16.54 8.85 -10.27
N SER A 189 16.55 10.19 -10.36
CA SER A 189 16.84 11.07 -9.22
C SER A 189 15.83 10.96 -8.07
N THR A 190 14.58 10.62 -8.35
CA THR A 190 13.57 10.31 -7.33
C THR A 190 13.79 8.92 -6.75
N LYS A 191 13.97 7.90 -7.62
CA LYS A 191 14.19 6.51 -7.16
C LYS A 191 15.39 6.37 -6.22
N GLN A 192 16.50 7.06 -6.51
CA GLN A 192 17.74 7.00 -5.72
C GLN A 192 17.64 7.61 -4.32
N ARG A 193 16.53 8.26 -3.98
CA ARG A 193 16.27 8.77 -2.62
C ARG A 193 15.66 7.74 -1.69
N PHE A 194 15.23 6.59 -2.23
CA PHE A 194 14.50 5.55 -1.51
C PHE A 194 15.30 4.26 -1.50
N ILE A 195 15.20 3.50 -0.42
CA ILE A 195 15.47 2.07 -0.51
C ILE A 195 14.27 1.37 -1.16
N ALA A 196 14.54 0.38 -2.00
CA ALA A 196 13.49 -0.33 -2.72
C ALA A 196 13.29 -1.73 -2.16
N ILE A 197 12.06 -2.02 -1.73
CA ILE A 197 11.63 -3.37 -1.34
C ILE A 197 10.75 -3.91 -2.48
N SER A 198 11.15 -5.06 -3.02
CA SER A 198 10.42 -5.70 -4.10
C SER A 198 9.43 -6.72 -3.53
N PHE A 199 8.17 -6.55 -3.88
CA PHE A 199 7.07 -7.47 -3.62
C PHE A 199 6.79 -8.31 -4.84
N ASP A 200 6.35 -9.52 -4.62
CA ASP A 200 5.84 -10.45 -5.59
C ASP A 200 4.63 -11.17 -5.00
N TYR A 201 3.96 -12.01 -5.77
CA TYR A 201 2.94 -12.88 -5.21
C TYR A 201 3.58 -13.81 -4.16
N PRO A 202 2.87 -14.07 -3.05
CA PRO A 202 3.40 -14.93 -2.00
C PRO A 202 3.71 -16.34 -2.50
N PRO A 203 4.71 -17.04 -1.93
CA PRO A 203 4.88 -18.47 -2.14
C PRO A 203 3.60 -19.24 -1.81
N GLU A 204 3.38 -20.35 -2.50
CA GLU A 204 2.13 -21.12 -2.48
C GLU A 204 1.63 -21.45 -1.06
N ASP A 205 2.53 -21.90 -0.20
CA ASP A 205 2.23 -22.22 1.21
C ASP A 205 1.73 -21.00 1.99
N LYS A 206 2.34 -19.84 1.77
CA LYS A 206 1.94 -18.57 2.40
C LYS A 206 0.68 -18.01 1.77
N GLU A 207 0.57 -18.04 0.44
CA GLU A 207 -0.63 -17.55 -0.25
C GLU A 207 -1.87 -18.33 0.15
N ARG A 208 -1.76 -19.68 0.27
CA ARG A 208 -2.83 -20.52 0.81
C ARG A 208 -3.27 -20.05 2.20
N LYS A 209 -2.31 -19.84 3.10
CA LYS A 209 -2.61 -19.34 4.46
C LYS A 209 -3.27 -17.98 4.47
N ILE A 210 -2.85 -17.08 3.56
CA ILE A 210 -3.46 -15.76 3.40
C ILE A 210 -4.90 -15.89 2.92
N VAL A 211 -5.15 -16.68 1.87
CA VAL A 211 -6.50 -16.90 1.33
C VAL A 211 -7.40 -17.53 2.39
N GLU A 212 -6.95 -18.56 3.09
CA GLU A 212 -7.67 -19.22 4.18
C GLU A 212 -8.05 -18.23 5.29
N THR A 213 -7.09 -17.47 5.78
CA THR A 213 -7.29 -16.55 6.90
C THR A 213 -8.20 -15.37 6.53
N GLU A 214 -7.96 -14.74 5.38
CA GLU A 214 -8.70 -13.52 4.95
C GLU A 214 -10.12 -13.82 4.45
N SER A 215 -10.39 -15.03 3.97
CA SER A 215 -11.71 -15.42 3.48
C SER A 215 -12.47 -16.31 4.46
N GLY A 216 -11.74 -17.11 5.23
CA GLY A 216 -12.26 -18.14 6.12
C GLY A 216 -12.86 -19.34 5.38
N VAL A 217 -12.43 -19.65 4.16
CA VAL A 217 -12.72 -20.93 3.49
C VAL A 217 -11.88 -22.05 4.12
N ASP A 218 -12.24 -23.30 3.83
CA ASP A 218 -11.46 -24.44 4.24
C ASP A 218 -10.13 -24.54 3.46
N ALA A 219 -9.17 -25.27 4.04
CA ALA A 219 -7.81 -25.40 3.49
C ALA A 219 -7.79 -26.01 2.06
N ALA A 220 -8.69 -26.96 1.77
CA ALA A 220 -8.73 -27.60 0.45
C ALA A 220 -9.21 -26.63 -0.64
N THR A 221 -10.20 -25.79 -0.32
CA THR A 221 -10.66 -24.74 -1.24
C THR A 221 -9.58 -23.67 -1.44
N ALA A 222 -8.88 -23.24 -0.37
CA ALA A 222 -7.78 -22.28 -0.47
C ALA A 222 -6.64 -22.83 -1.35
N GLU A 223 -6.26 -24.10 -1.16
CA GLU A 223 -5.24 -24.76 -1.96
C GLU A 223 -5.59 -24.80 -3.45
N ARG A 224 -6.83 -25.20 -3.79
CA ARG A 224 -7.32 -25.19 -5.18
C ARG A 224 -7.29 -23.81 -5.82
N LEU A 225 -7.66 -22.77 -5.08
CA LEU A 225 -7.62 -21.40 -5.57
C LEU A 225 -6.19 -20.92 -5.82
N VAL A 226 -5.24 -21.29 -4.97
CA VAL A 226 -3.84 -20.92 -5.15
C VAL A 226 -3.22 -21.68 -6.33
N LEU A 227 -3.52 -22.98 -6.49
CA LEU A 227 -3.12 -23.74 -7.68
C LEU A 227 -3.68 -23.12 -8.96
N LEU A 228 -4.96 -22.75 -8.96
CA LEU A 228 -5.58 -22.03 -10.07
C LEU A 228 -4.84 -20.71 -10.38
N GLY A 229 -4.54 -19.91 -9.34
CA GLY A 229 -3.80 -18.66 -9.52
C GLY A 229 -2.42 -18.87 -10.14
N ASN A 230 -1.69 -19.88 -9.67
CA ASN A 230 -0.37 -20.23 -10.21
C ASN A 230 -0.44 -20.73 -11.64
N ASP A 231 -1.44 -21.58 -11.97
CA ASP A 231 -1.63 -22.08 -13.34
C ASP A 231 -1.88 -20.91 -14.32
N ILE A 232 -2.71 -19.93 -13.92
CA ILE A 232 -3.00 -18.77 -14.77
C ILE A 232 -1.79 -17.85 -14.90
N ARG A 233 -1.06 -17.58 -13.81
CA ARG A 233 0.17 -16.75 -13.82
C ARG A 233 1.28 -17.33 -14.71
N ASN A 234 1.31 -18.67 -14.88
CA ASN A 234 2.33 -19.38 -15.66
C ASN A 234 1.89 -19.70 -17.09
N ILE A 235 0.73 -19.24 -17.51
CA ILE A 235 0.22 -19.49 -18.85
C ILE A 235 1.07 -18.74 -19.88
N SER A 236 1.68 -19.45 -20.83
CA SER A 236 2.53 -18.85 -21.86
C SER A 236 1.78 -18.39 -23.11
N ASN A 237 0.51 -18.75 -23.24
CA ASN A 237 -0.28 -18.52 -24.45
C ASN A 237 -1.30 -17.36 -24.32
N ILE A 238 -1.30 -16.69 -23.20
CA ILE A 238 -2.18 -15.54 -22.91
C ILE A 238 -1.29 -14.40 -22.48
N ASP A 239 -1.43 -13.25 -23.13
CA ASP A 239 -0.65 -12.04 -22.82
C ASP A 239 -1.43 -11.17 -21.83
N LEU A 240 -1.62 -11.68 -20.61
CA LEU A 240 -2.29 -10.93 -19.56
C LEU A 240 -1.44 -9.73 -19.15
N GLU A 241 -2.02 -8.55 -19.15
CA GLU A 241 -1.34 -7.33 -18.66
C GLU A 241 -0.86 -7.48 -17.22
N GLU A 242 -1.67 -8.14 -16.37
CA GLU A 242 -1.29 -8.53 -15.00
C GLU A 242 -1.72 -9.96 -14.69
N GLY A 243 -0.93 -10.67 -13.91
CA GLY A 243 -1.30 -11.99 -13.39
C GLY A 243 -2.43 -11.92 -12.34
N VAL A 244 -3.05 -13.07 -12.10
CA VAL A 244 -4.08 -13.19 -11.05
C VAL A 244 -3.55 -12.80 -9.70
N SER A 245 -4.13 -11.79 -9.08
CA SER A 245 -3.68 -11.26 -7.78
C SER A 245 -4.17 -12.13 -6.62
N THR A 246 -3.43 -12.13 -5.51
CA THR A 246 -3.89 -12.74 -4.25
C THR A 246 -5.24 -12.15 -3.80
N ARG A 247 -5.47 -10.86 -4.08
CA ARG A 247 -6.79 -10.20 -3.81
C ARG A 247 -7.92 -10.86 -4.58
N SER A 248 -7.73 -11.19 -5.86
CA SER A 248 -8.73 -11.88 -6.68
C SER A 248 -9.04 -13.27 -6.15
N LEU A 249 -8.00 -14.01 -5.69
CA LEU A 249 -8.20 -15.30 -5.03
C LEU A 249 -9.02 -15.19 -3.74
N ILE A 250 -8.73 -14.19 -2.91
CA ILE A 250 -9.50 -13.92 -1.69
C ILE A 250 -10.96 -13.57 -2.01
N HIS A 251 -11.21 -12.79 -3.07
CA HIS A 251 -12.58 -12.46 -3.49
C HIS A 251 -13.34 -13.71 -3.95
N ALA A 252 -12.74 -14.55 -4.80
CA ALA A 252 -13.33 -15.83 -5.19
C ALA A 252 -13.64 -16.71 -3.98
N ALA A 253 -12.68 -16.84 -3.05
CA ALA A 253 -12.83 -17.58 -1.82
C ALA A 253 -14.01 -17.07 -0.96
N LYS A 254 -14.15 -15.76 -0.80
CA LYS A 254 -15.27 -15.16 -0.07
C LYS A 254 -16.63 -15.45 -0.70
N LEU A 255 -16.71 -15.44 -2.04
CA LEU A 255 -17.92 -15.82 -2.76
C LEU A 255 -18.27 -17.30 -2.57
N ILE A 256 -17.27 -18.20 -2.66
CA ILE A 256 -17.43 -19.64 -2.42
C ILE A 256 -17.96 -19.87 -0.99
N LYS A 257 -17.36 -19.22 0.01
CA LYS A 257 -17.81 -19.31 1.40
C LYS A 257 -19.27 -18.88 1.59
N ARG A 258 -19.75 -17.96 0.76
CA ARG A 258 -21.16 -17.49 0.76
C ARG A 258 -22.11 -18.40 -0.02
N GLY A 259 -21.61 -19.54 -0.55
CA GLY A 259 -22.43 -20.54 -1.24
C GLY A 259 -22.50 -20.36 -2.76
N ILE A 260 -21.70 -19.47 -3.35
CA ILE A 260 -21.56 -19.41 -4.81
C ILE A 260 -20.71 -20.59 -5.27
N LEU A 261 -21.16 -21.28 -6.31
CA LEU A 261 -20.40 -22.40 -6.90
C LEU A 261 -19.00 -21.93 -7.32
N ALA A 262 -17.98 -22.74 -7.02
CA ALA A 262 -16.59 -22.39 -7.25
C ALA A 262 -16.28 -21.96 -8.69
N PRO A 263 -16.76 -22.65 -9.75
CA PRO A 263 -16.54 -22.19 -11.13
C PRO A 263 -17.12 -20.78 -11.37
N ARG A 264 -18.33 -20.50 -10.88
CA ARG A 264 -18.95 -19.19 -11.04
C ARG A 264 -18.23 -18.09 -10.25
N ALA A 265 -17.80 -18.38 -9.01
CA ALA A 265 -17.04 -17.45 -8.19
C ALA A 265 -15.69 -17.09 -8.84
N CYS A 266 -15.00 -18.07 -9.40
CA CYS A 266 -13.72 -17.86 -10.10
C CYS A 266 -13.94 -17.11 -11.44
N SER A 267 -14.98 -17.42 -12.20
CA SER A 267 -15.31 -16.67 -13.42
C SER A 267 -15.48 -15.17 -13.11
N LEU A 268 -16.25 -14.83 -12.06
CA LEU A 268 -16.51 -13.43 -11.68
C LEU A 268 -15.32 -12.71 -11.06
N ALA A 269 -14.59 -13.36 -10.14
CA ALA A 269 -13.56 -12.71 -9.35
C ALA A 269 -12.15 -12.82 -9.97
N ILE A 270 -11.97 -13.72 -10.94
CA ILE A 270 -10.68 -13.97 -11.58
C ILE A 270 -10.79 -13.72 -13.08
N ALA A 271 -11.52 -14.56 -13.84
CA ALA A 271 -11.49 -14.49 -15.30
C ALA A 271 -11.93 -13.11 -15.82
N GLN A 272 -13.13 -12.65 -15.45
CA GLN A 272 -13.68 -11.36 -15.88
C GLN A 272 -13.05 -10.15 -15.21
N ALA A 273 -12.25 -10.34 -14.15
CA ALA A 273 -11.56 -9.26 -13.45
C ALA A 273 -10.12 -9.03 -13.95
N VAL A 274 -9.56 -9.98 -14.69
CA VAL A 274 -8.17 -9.92 -15.18
C VAL A 274 -8.12 -9.45 -16.62
N THR A 275 -9.16 -9.75 -17.44
CA THR A 275 -9.21 -9.38 -18.84
C THR A 275 -10.64 -9.18 -19.32
N ASP A 276 -10.81 -8.30 -20.32
CA ASP A 276 -12.08 -8.10 -21.05
C ASP A 276 -12.11 -8.90 -22.39
N GLU A 277 -11.00 -9.56 -22.76
CA GLU A 277 -10.88 -10.29 -24.01
C GLU A 277 -11.60 -11.67 -23.92
N PRO A 278 -12.63 -11.96 -24.76
CA PRO A 278 -13.44 -13.16 -24.65
C PRO A 278 -12.65 -14.47 -24.76
N ASP A 279 -11.61 -14.51 -25.62
CA ASP A 279 -10.77 -15.69 -25.82
C ASP A 279 -9.93 -15.99 -24.59
N GLU A 280 -9.40 -14.95 -23.92
CA GLU A 280 -8.65 -15.08 -22.68
C GLU A 280 -9.55 -15.51 -21.52
N ILE A 281 -10.74 -14.90 -21.40
CA ILE A 281 -11.74 -15.33 -20.42
C ILE A 281 -12.05 -16.80 -20.58
N SER A 282 -12.34 -17.24 -21.81
CA SER A 282 -12.66 -18.65 -22.11
C SER A 282 -11.50 -19.57 -21.74
N ALA A 283 -10.27 -19.19 -22.02
CA ALA A 283 -9.08 -19.97 -21.67
C ALA A 283 -8.91 -20.09 -20.14
N ILE A 284 -9.12 -19.00 -19.39
CA ILE A 284 -9.09 -19.02 -17.92
C ILE A 284 -10.22 -19.92 -17.39
N GLU A 285 -11.44 -19.83 -17.93
CA GLU A 285 -12.58 -20.65 -17.50
C GLU A 285 -12.33 -22.16 -17.73
N MET A 286 -11.63 -22.54 -18.80
CA MET A 286 -11.20 -23.94 -19.01
C MET A 286 -10.27 -24.43 -17.89
N ILE A 287 -9.38 -23.55 -17.36
CA ILE A 287 -8.53 -23.92 -16.23
C ILE A 287 -9.34 -24.05 -14.95
N VAL A 288 -10.29 -23.12 -14.75
CA VAL A 288 -11.22 -23.19 -13.61
C VAL A 288 -12.00 -24.51 -13.61
N GLU A 289 -12.54 -24.93 -14.77
CA GLU A 289 -13.23 -26.23 -14.90
C GLU A 289 -12.30 -27.43 -14.61
N ARG A 290 -11.05 -27.35 -15.04
CA ARG A 290 -10.05 -28.39 -14.73
C ARG A 290 -9.77 -28.53 -13.22
N VAL A 291 -9.71 -27.39 -12.49
CA VAL A 291 -9.37 -27.36 -11.06
C VAL A 291 -10.59 -27.69 -10.18
N PHE A 292 -11.77 -27.16 -10.53
CA PHE A 292 -12.97 -27.27 -9.68
C PHE A 292 -14.02 -28.26 -10.20
N GLY A 293 -13.89 -28.75 -11.43
CA GLY A 293 -14.92 -29.54 -12.11
C GLY A 293 -16.04 -28.64 -12.66
N ARG A 294 -16.92 -29.24 -13.41
CA ARG A 294 -18.13 -28.55 -13.93
C ARG A 294 -19.20 -28.40 -12.87
#